data_79201baf76e93b8eabe8cbb3484bf193
#
_entry.id   79201baf76e93b8eabe8cbb3484bf193
#
_cell.length_a   1.000
_cell.length_b   1.000
_cell.length_c   1.000
_cell.angle_alpha   90.00
_cell.angle_beta   90.00
_cell.angle_gamma   90.00
#
_symmetry.space_group_name_H-M   'P 1'
#
loop_
_entity.id
_entity.type
_entity.pdbx_description
1 polymer ?
#
loop_
_entity_poly.entity_id
_entity_poly.type
_entity_poly.pdbx_seq_one_letter_code
_entity_poly.pdbx_strand_id
1 'polypeptide(L)'
;APKTLAQVVQNIKFKPSELDPTIHSKCFNDKNITAHFAIIPTNNKVDLNKLTEREKNVYLAVCKYYMAQFLPKAVKEKTKMTIELDGEYTLAAYSTVVLKKGYTAIFKDIKAEEVTELSTIADGMYSGTAIDARFEEKETKPPSRYTKATLNEDMTRIAKYVTDPEVKKMLLEKDKDKKGENGSIGTSAT
;
A
#
# COMPACT_ATOMS: atom_id res chain seq x y z
N ALA A 1 -18.57 -1.20 -15.41
CA ALA A 1 -18.02 -0.39 -14.31
C ALA A 1 -18.96 0.76 -13.87
N PRO A 2 -19.48 1.68 -14.73
CA PRO A 2 -20.30 2.82 -14.27
C PRO A 2 -21.59 2.43 -13.56
N LYS A 3 -22.30 1.40 -14.04
CA LYS A 3 -23.53 0.91 -13.40
C LYS A 3 -23.29 0.37 -12.00
N THR A 4 -22.23 -0.44 -11.85
CA THR A 4 -21.83 -0.99 -10.54
C THR A 4 -21.43 0.12 -9.59
N LEU A 5 -20.67 1.12 -10.05
CA LEU A 5 -20.27 2.26 -9.24
C LEU A 5 -21.48 3.06 -8.73
N ALA A 6 -22.44 3.33 -9.60
CA ALA A 6 -23.69 4.01 -9.21
C ALA A 6 -24.47 3.22 -8.16
N GLN A 7 -24.58 1.89 -8.33
CA GLN A 7 -25.26 1.04 -7.35
C GLN A 7 -24.52 1.00 -6.01
N VAL A 8 -23.19 0.95 -6.02
CA VAL A 8 -22.37 0.99 -4.80
C VAL A 8 -22.63 2.29 -4.02
N VAL A 9 -22.59 3.44 -4.70
CA VAL A 9 -22.85 4.74 -4.08
C VAL A 9 -24.25 4.77 -3.42
N GLN A 10 -25.25 4.20 -4.08
CA GLN A 10 -26.61 4.10 -3.52
C GLN A 10 -26.67 3.17 -2.30
N ASN A 11 -26.03 2.00 -2.37
CA ASN A 11 -26.07 1.01 -1.30
C ASN A 11 -25.41 1.52 -0.01
N ILE A 12 -24.27 2.20 -0.12
CA ILE A 12 -23.53 2.68 1.06
C ILE A 12 -23.90 4.12 1.46
N LYS A 13 -24.73 4.80 0.66
CA LYS A 13 -25.15 6.20 0.86
C LYS A 13 -23.97 7.16 1.06
N PHE A 14 -22.87 6.91 0.36
CA PHE A 14 -21.67 7.70 0.42
C PHE A 14 -21.08 7.91 -0.98
N LYS A 15 -20.81 9.15 -1.34
CA LYS A 15 -20.20 9.54 -2.60
C LYS A 15 -19.01 10.48 -2.31
N PRO A 16 -17.78 10.08 -2.60
CA PRO A 16 -16.64 10.99 -2.56
C PRO A 16 -16.81 12.16 -3.53
N SER A 17 -16.36 13.35 -3.16
CA SER A 17 -16.50 14.57 -3.98
C SER A 17 -15.81 14.46 -5.34
N GLU A 18 -14.65 13.79 -5.39
CA GLU A 18 -13.84 13.65 -6.60
C GLU A 18 -14.08 12.31 -7.34
N LEU A 19 -15.20 11.62 -7.07
CA LEU A 19 -15.52 10.35 -7.71
C LEU A 19 -15.88 10.57 -9.19
N ASP A 20 -15.04 10.05 -10.08
CA ASP A 20 -15.17 10.18 -11.52
C ASP A 20 -15.25 8.81 -12.20
N PRO A 21 -16.41 8.41 -12.74
CA PRO A 21 -16.59 7.12 -13.41
C PRO A 21 -15.78 6.98 -14.71
N THR A 22 -15.20 8.05 -15.23
CA THR A 22 -14.36 8.03 -16.44
C THR A 22 -12.91 7.66 -16.15
N ILE A 23 -12.49 7.71 -14.89
CA ILE A 23 -11.14 7.29 -14.50
C ILE A 23 -10.99 5.78 -14.69
N HIS A 24 -10.00 5.38 -15.49
CA HIS A 24 -9.57 4.01 -15.67
C HIS A 24 -8.30 3.73 -14.86
N SER A 25 -8.46 3.09 -13.72
CA SER A 25 -7.33 2.62 -12.92
C SER A 25 -6.56 1.51 -13.64
N LYS A 26 -5.25 1.41 -13.36
CA LYS A 26 -4.40 0.31 -13.87
C LYS A 26 -4.85 -1.09 -13.42
N CYS A 27 -5.75 -1.18 -12.43
CA CYS A 27 -6.33 -2.43 -11.99
C CYS A 27 -7.30 -3.05 -13.00
N PHE A 28 -7.88 -2.24 -13.90
CA PHE A 28 -8.73 -2.71 -15.00
C PHE A 28 -7.86 -3.09 -16.19
N ASN A 29 -7.24 -4.27 -16.12
CA ASN A 29 -6.33 -4.76 -17.15
C ASN A 29 -6.54 -6.26 -17.37
N ASP A 30 -7.28 -6.61 -18.42
CA ASP A 30 -7.62 -7.99 -18.76
C ASP A 30 -6.38 -8.85 -19.07
N LYS A 31 -5.29 -8.24 -19.52
CA LYS A 31 -4.04 -8.96 -19.82
C LYS A 31 -3.36 -9.54 -18.56
N ASN A 32 -3.66 -8.97 -17.40
CA ASN A 32 -3.12 -9.42 -16.11
C ASN A 32 -4.04 -10.42 -15.40
N ILE A 33 -5.19 -10.76 -16.00
CA ILE A 33 -6.12 -11.74 -15.42
C ILE A 33 -5.69 -13.13 -15.93
N THR A 34 -5.36 -14.00 -14.99
CA THR A 34 -5.04 -15.41 -15.27
C THR A 34 -6.19 -16.31 -14.86
N ALA A 35 -6.10 -16.95 -13.70
CA ALA A 35 -7.14 -17.83 -13.16
C ALA A 35 -8.18 -17.10 -12.30
N HIS A 36 -7.82 -15.97 -11.74
CA HIS A 36 -8.64 -15.22 -10.76
C HIS A 36 -8.72 -13.75 -11.13
N PHE A 37 -9.88 -13.15 -10.87
CA PHE A 37 -10.14 -11.72 -10.96
C PHE A 37 -10.47 -11.16 -9.57
N ALA A 38 -10.34 -9.85 -9.42
CA ALA A 38 -10.59 -9.19 -8.12
C ALA A 38 -12.03 -9.37 -7.66
N ILE A 39 -12.24 -9.41 -6.34
CA ILE A 39 -13.57 -9.35 -5.74
C ILE A 39 -14.09 -7.91 -5.91
N ILE A 40 -15.19 -7.76 -6.60
CA ILE A 40 -15.87 -6.48 -6.84
C ILE A 40 -17.33 -6.54 -6.38
N PRO A 41 -17.96 -5.40 -6.05
CA PRO A 41 -19.38 -5.36 -5.77
C PRO A 41 -20.20 -5.74 -6.99
N THR A 42 -21.39 -6.30 -6.78
CA THR A 42 -22.37 -6.55 -7.83
C THR A 42 -23.26 -5.35 -8.07
N ASN A 43 -24.12 -5.43 -9.11
CA ASN A 43 -25.13 -4.40 -9.40
C ASN A 43 -26.39 -4.56 -8.53
N ASN A 44 -26.39 -5.45 -7.54
CA ASN A 44 -27.55 -5.71 -6.72
C ASN A 44 -27.74 -4.63 -5.66
N LYS A 45 -29.00 -4.31 -5.36
CA LYS A 45 -29.35 -3.49 -4.22
C LYS A 45 -29.10 -4.27 -2.94
N VAL A 46 -28.36 -3.66 -2.01
CA VAL A 46 -28.02 -4.26 -0.72
C VAL A 46 -28.63 -3.42 0.40
N ASP A 47 -29.35 -4.08 1.31
CA ASP A 47 -29.81 -3.50 2.54
C ASP A 47 -28.80 -3.80 3.66
N LEU A 48 -28.04 -2.79 4.05
CA LEU A 48 -26.98 -2.92 5.06
C LEU A 48 -27.53 -3.30 6.45
N ASN A 49 -28.80 -3.07 6.71
CA ASN A 49 -29.43 -3.40 8.00
C ASN A 49 -29.72 -4.91 8.14
N LYS A 50 -29.76 -5.64 7.02
CA LYS A 50 -29.94 -7.09 6.99
C LYS A 50 -28.63 -7.88 7.12
N LEU A 51 -27.50 -7.20 7.10
CA LEU A 51 -26.19 -7.81 7.24
C LEU A 51 -25.75 -7.82 8.70
N THR A 52 -25.06 -8.87 9.10
CA THR A 52 -24.32 -8.88 10.37
C THR A 52 -23.22 -7.81 10.33
N GLU A 53 -22.74 -7.36 11.47
CA GLU A 53 -21.65 -6.35 11.51
C GLU A 53 -20.38 -6.84 10.76
N ARG A 54 -20.08 -8.12 10.82
CA ARG A 54 -18.92 -8.69 10.11
C ARG A 54 -19.11 -8.62 8.59
N GLU A 55 -20.25 -9.04 8.09
CA GLU A 55 -20.59 -8.98 6.65
C GLU A 55 -20.61 -7.54 6.15
N LYS A 56 -21.20 -6.62 6.92
CA LYS A 56 -21.24 -5.20 6.62
C LYS A 56 -19.82 -4.61 6.52
N ASN A 57 -18.93 -4.92 7.46
CA ASN A 57 -17.56 -4.43 7.43
C ASN A 57 -16.80 -4.93 6.20
N VAL A 58 -16.94 -6.21 5.84
CA VAL A 58 -16.34 -6.78 4.63
C VAL A 58 -16.91 -6.11 3.39
N TYR A 59 -18.23 -6.00 3.30
CA TYR A 59 -18.89 -5.34 2.15
C TYR A 59 -18.44 -3.89 1.98
N LEU A 60 -18.40 -3.12 3.07
CA LEU A 60 -17.95 -1.73 3.05
C LEU A 60 -16.48 -1.61 2.64
N ALA A 61 -15.63 -2.53 3.10
CA ALA A 61 -14.22 -2.57 2.67
C ALA A 61 -14.11 -2.79 1.16
N VAL A 62 -14.80 -3.81 0.62
CA VAL A 62 -14.80 -4.10 -0.83
C VAL A 62 -15.31 -2.89 -1.61
N CYS A 63 -16.40 -2.25 -1.16
CA CYS A 63 -16.95 -1.04 -1.79
C CYS A 63 -15.95 0.13 -1.79
N LYS A 64 -15.24 0.37 -0.67
CA LYS A 64 -14.21 1.43 -0.58
C LYS A 64 -13.08 1.18 -1.56
N TYR A 65 -12.52 -0.03 -1.60
CA TYR A 65 -11.46 -0.38 -2.54
C TYR A 65 -11.90 -0.27 -4.00
N TYR A 66 -13.13 -0.66 -4.29
CA TYR A 66 -13.71 -0.50 -5.63
C TYR A 66 -13.85 0.97 -6.02
N MET A 67 -14.46 1.82 -5.15
CA MET A 67 -14.59 3.24 -5.41
C MET A 67 -13.24 3.97 -5.54
N ALA A 68 -12.22 3.53 -4.80
CA ALA A 68 -10.88 4.10 -4.88
C ALA A 68 -10.30 4.03 -6.30
N GLN A 69 -10.75 3.08 -7.13
CA GLN A 69 -10.31 2.94 -8.52
C GLN A 69 -10.83 4.04 -9.44
N PHE A 70 -11.83 4.80 -9.00
CA PHE A 70 -12.46 5.91 -9.71
C PHE A 70 -12.16 7.27 -9.08
N LEU A 71 -11.13 7.34 -8.26
CA LEU A 71 -10.65 8.57 -7.64
C LEU A 71 -9.31 8.99 -8.23
N PRO A 72 -8.99 10.29 -8.23
CA PRO A 72 -7.70 10.79 -8.69
C PRO A 72 -6.55 10.20 -7.87
N LYS A 73 -5.35 10.26 -8.42
CA LYS A 73 -4.13 9.82 -7.74
C LYS A 73 -3.83 10.69 -6.53
N ALA A 74 -3.32 10.08 -5.47
CA ALA A 74 -2.68 10.82 -4.39
C ALA A 74 -1.36 11.44 -4.89
N VAL A 75 -1.09 12.67 -4.48
CA VAL A 75 0.17 13.38 -4.78
C VAL A 75 0.88 13.63 -3.47
N LYS A 76 2.10 13.12 -3.37
CA LYS A 76 2.97 13.27 -2.19
C LYS A 76 4.28 13.92 -2.62
N GLU A 77 4.74 14.86 -1.86
CA GLU A 77 6.09 15.39 -1.94
C GLU A 77 6.98 14.65 -0.95
N LYS A 78 8.12 14.16 -1.43
CA LYS A 78 9.10 13.48 -0.59
C LYS A 78 10.39 14.27 -0.59
N THR A 79 10.81 14.71 0.57
CA THR A 79 12.09 15.37 0.79
C THR A 79 13.05 14.41 1.46
N LYS A 80 14.26 14.30 0.93
CA LYS A 80 15.38 13.62 1.55
C LYS A 80 16.46 14.66 1.86
N MET A 81 16.86 14.74 3.12
CA MET A 81 18.01 15.52 3.55
C MET A 81 19.15 14.59 3.92
N THR A 82 20.32 14.88 3.44
CA THR A 82 21.55 14.16 3.79
C THR A 82 22.52 15.14 4.43
N ILE A 83 23.05 14.79 5.59
CA ILE A 83 23.99 15.63 6.34
C ILE A 83 25.26 14.81 6.53
N GLU A 84 26.38 15.37 6.15
CA GLU A 84 27.72 14.81 6.40
C GLU A 84 28.31 15.56 7.60
N LEU A 85 28.71 14.80 8.62
CA LEU A 85 29.36 15.32 9.82
C LEU A 85 30.85 14.99 9.76
N ASP A 86 31.68 16.00 9.79
CA ASP A 86 33.15 15.90 9.82
C ASP A 86 33.76 14.99 8.73
N GLY A 87 33.05 14.76 7.65
CA GLY A 87 33.46 13.87 6.56
C GLY A 87 33.47 12.38 6.90
N GLU A 88 33.01 11.99 8.09
CA GLU A 88 33.03 10.61 8.58
C GLU A 88 31.64 9.98 8.70
N TYR A 89 30.66 10.76 9.13
CA TYR A 89 29.31 10.25 9.41
C TYR A 89 28.30 10.83 8.44
N THR A 90 27.46 9.99 7.87
CA THR A 90 26.34 10.39 7.03
C THR A 90 25.01 10.16 7.74
N LEU A 91 24.25 11.22 7.97
CA LEU A 91 22.90 11.15 8.50
C LEU A 91 21.90 11.41 7.37
N ALA A 92 20.75 10.73 7.41
CA ALA A 92 19.67 10.95 6.46
C ALA A 92 18.35 11.18 7.19
N ALA A 93 17.65 12.24 6.80
CA ALA A 93 16.29 12.51 7.24
C ALA A 93 15.33 12.47 6.05
N TYR A 94 14.11 12.05 6.28
CA TYR A 94 13.08 11.92 5.26
C TYR A 94 11.81 12.59 5.73
N SER A 95 11.18 13.34 4.84
CA SER A 95 9.85 13.89 5.03
C SER A 95 8.93 13.50 3.87
N THR A 96 7.64 13.37 4.17
CA THR A 96 6.63 13.12 3.14
C THR A 96 5.42 13.98 3.44
N VAL A 97 5.13 14.94 2.57
CA VAL A 97 3.96 15.81 2.66
C VAL A 97 2.91 15.36 1.64
N VAL A 98 1.66 15.22 2.07
CA VAL A 98 0.55 14.86 1.18
C VAL A 98 -0.04 16.13 0.59
N LEU A 99 0.27 16.41 -0.67
CA LEU A 99 -0.24 17.59 -1.41
C LEU A 99 -1.71 17.38 -1.85
N LYS A 100 -2.04 16.17 -2.30
CA LYS A 100 -3.40 15.78 -2.69
C LYS A 100 -3.70 14.40 -2.15
N LYS A 101 -4.77 14.26 -1.38
CA LYS A 101 -5.19 12.96 -0.81
C LYS A 101 -5.63 11.97 -1.90
N GLY A 102 -6.31 12.44 -2.95
CA GLY A 102 -6.82 11.61 -4.02
C GLY A 102 -7.57 10.38 -3.49
N TYR A 103 -7.33 9.20 -4.05
CA TYR A 103 -7.97 7.95 -3.63
C TYR A 103 -7.77 7.59 -2.15
N THR A 104 -6.73 8.11 -1.50
CA THR A 104 -6.48 7.80 -0.07
C THR A 104 -7.51 8.47 0.86
N ALA A 105 -8.21 9.50 0.38
CA ALA A 105 -9.24 10.19 1.18
C ALA A 105 -10.41 9.29 1.59
N ILE A 106 -10.66 8.19 0.86
CA ILE A 106 -11.74 7.24 1.17
C ILE A 106 -11.40 6.33 2.36
N PHE A 107 -10.12 6.20 2.70
CA PHE A 107 -9.61 5.39 3.79
C PHE A 107 -9.30 6.29 4.99
N LYS A 108 -10.25 6.42 5.93
CA LYS A 108 -10.10 7.27 7.11
C LYS A 108 -9.00 6.79 8.07
N ASP A 109 -8.66 5.49 8.02
CA ASP A 109 -7.78 4.83 8.98
C ASP A 109 -6.30 4.79 8.54
N ILE A 110 -5.98 5.36 7.37
CA ILE A 110 -4.57 5.61 7.06
C ILE A 110 -4.13 6.73 8.00
N LYS A 111 -3.44 6.35 9.08
CA LYS A 111 -2.77 7.30 9.96
C LYS A 111 -2.04 8.29 9.06
N ALA A 112 -2.33 9.57 9.23
CA ALA A 112 -1.48 10.60 8.67
C ALA A 112 -0.07 10.25 9.17
N GLU A 113 0.85 9.93 8.26
CA GLU A 113 2.26 9.85 8.61
C GLU A 113 2.55 11.15 9.34
N GLU A 114 3.12 11.08 10.55
CA GLU A 114 3.55 12.27 11.27
C GLU A 114 4.47 13.03 10.32
N VAL A 115 3.97 14.14 9.83
CA VAL A 115 4.69 14.97 8.89
C VAL A 115 5.68 15.78 9.71
N THR A 116 6.89 15.28 9.84
CA THR A 116 8.00 16.15 10.22
C THR A 116 8.29 17.00 9.00
N GLU A 117 7.80 18.25 8.99
CA GLU A 117 8.17 19.19 7.96
C GLU A 117 9.67 19.47 8.08
N LEU A 118 10.45 18.90 7.17
CA LEU A 118 11.82 19.34 6.99
C LEU A 118 11.72 20.73 6.34
N SER A 119 12.09 21.76 7.10
CA SER A 119 12.24 23.12 6.55
C SER A 119 13.19 23.06 5.36
N THR A 120 12.91 23.88 4.35
CA THR A 120 13.78 24.02 3.17
C THR A 120 15.11 24.64 3.63
N ILE A 121 16.10 23.78 3.83
CA ILE A 121 17.47 24.19 4.12
C ILE A 121 18.22 24.14 2.78
N ALA A 122 18.85 25.23 2.42
CA ALA A 122 19.65 25.28 1.19
C ALA A 122 20.89 24.39 1.33
N ASP A 123 21.42 23.90 0.22
CA ASP A 123 22.69 23.19 0.22
C ASP A 123 23.81 24.12 0.68
N GLY A 124 24.65 23.65 1.59
CA GLY A 124 25.75 24.46 2.13
C GLY A 124 26.43 23.85 3.33
N MET A 125 27.44 24.51 3.81
CA MET A 125 28.13 24.17 5.03
C MET A 125 27.49 24.91 6.22
N TYR A 126 27.18 24.19 7.27
CA TYR A 126 26.57 24.73 8.48
C TYR A 126 27.39 24.31 9.68
N SER A 127 27.55 25.20 10.64
CA SER A 127 28.08 24.86 11.97
C SER A 127 26.91 24.66 12.92
N GLY A 128 27.01 23.64 13.76
CA GLY A 128 25.99 23.30 14.74
C GLY A 128 26.62 22.71 16.00
N THR A 129 25.83 22.70 17.07
CA THR A 129 26.23 22.07 18.33
C THR A 129 25.19 21.01 18.68
N ALA A 130 25.66 19.84 19.10
CA ALA A 130 24.75 18.80 19.60
C ALA A 130 24.09 19.29 20.89
N ILE A 131 22.76 19.33 20.91
CA ILE A 131 21.98 19.83 22.05
C ILE A 131 21.69 18.67 23.02
N ASP A 132 21.44 17.46 22.50
CA ASP A 132 21.13 16.27 23.28
C ASP A 132 21.63 15.04 22.55
N ALA A 133 22.19 14.08 23.27
CA ALA A 133 22.57 12.78 22.77
C ALA A 133 22.06 11.71 23.76
N ARG A 134 21.29 10.75 23.23
CA ARG A 134 20.74 9.65 24.03
C ARG A 134 21.18 8.32 23.49
N PHE A 135 21.62 7.46 24.37
CA PHE A 135 21.88 6.07 24.07
C PHE A 135 20.64 5.24 24.43
N GLU A 136 20.14 4.45 23.48
CA GLU A 136 19.01 3.56 23.68
C GLU A 136 19.42 2.13 23.38
N GLU A 137 19.51 1.30 24.41
CA GLU A 137 19.70 -0.14 24.23
C GLU A 137 18.44 -0.79 23.69
N LYS A 138 18.58 -1.55 22.61
CA LYS A 138 17.50 -2.32 22.00
C LYS A 138 17.90 -3.78 21.82
N GLU A 139 17.01 -4.66 22.23
CA GLU A 139 17.13 -6.08 21.92
C GLU A 139 16.41 -6.42 20.61
N THR A 140 17.05 -7.23 19.79
CA THR A 140 16.38 -7.81 18.63
C THR A 140 15.34 -8.84 19.08
N LYS A 141 14.12 -8.68 18.62
CA LYS A 141 13.04 -9.64 18.89
C LYS A 141 12.95 -10.65 17.74
N PRO A 142 12.66 -11.91 18.03
CA PRO A 142 12.42 -12.89 16.98
C PRO A 142 11.22 -12.44 16.13
N PRO A 143 11.18 -12.82 14.83
CA PRO A 143 10.04 -12.56 13.98
C PRO A 143 8.75 -13.09 14.59
N SER A 144 7.65 -12.40 14.37
CA SER A 144 6.33 -12.88 14.78
C SER A 144 6.00 -14.19 14.06
N ARG A 145 5.27 -15.08 14.75
CA ARG A 145 4.79 -16.31 14.13
C ARG A 145 3.83 -15.98 12.98
N TYR A 146 3.82 -16.85 11.99
CA TYR A 146 2.90 -16.70 10.86
C TYR A 146 1.44 -16.76 11.27
N THR A 147 0.66 -15.85 10.74
CA THR A 147 -0.79 -16.01 10.59
C THR A 147 -1.06 -16.68 9.24
N LYS A 148 -2.29 -17.17 9.02
CA LYS A 148 -2.69 -17.69 7.71
C LYS A 148 -2.46 -16.68 6.57
N ALA A 149 -2.74 -15.41 6.83
CA ALA A 149 -2.56 -14.34 5.84
C ALA A 149 -1.10 -14.09 5.51
N THR A 150 -0.23 -13.96 6.53
CA THR A 150 1.20 -13.71 6.32
C THR A 150 1.93 -14.91 5.74
N LEU A 151 1.48 -16.13 6.04
CA LEU A 151 2.01 -17.34 5.40
C LEU A 151 1.67 -17.36 3.90
N ASN A 152 0.42 -17.08 3.53
CA ASN A 152 0.03 -17.00 2.13
C ASN A 152 0.83 -15.94 1.37
N GLU A 153 1.06 -14.77 1.97
CA GLU A 153 1.90 -13.73 1.37
C GLU A 153 3.34 -14.22 1.17
N ASP A 154 3.91 -14.92 2.13
CA ASP A 154 5.28 -15.44 2.03
C ASP A 154 5.41 -16.57 0.99
N MET A 155 4.37 -17.38 0.80
CA MET A 155 4.34 -18.41 -0.25
C MET A 155 4.42 -17.83 -1.67
N THR A 156 4.06 -16.57 -1.86
CA THR A 156 4.25 -15.87 -3.15
C THR A 156 5.69 -15.38 -3.37
N ARG A 157 6.55 -15.44 -2.31
CA ARG A 157 7.91 -14.87 -2.32
C ARG A 157 8.97 -15.87 -1.84
N ILE A 158 8.84 -17.11 -2.19
CA ILE A 158 9.69 -18.22 -1.71
C ILE A 158 11.15 -18.07 -2.10
N ALA A 159 11.45 -17.41 -3.22
CA ALA A 159 12.83 -17.21 -3.67
C ALA A 159 13.76 -16.58 -2.60
N LYS A 160 13.19 -15.86 -1.61
CA LYS A 160 13.97 -15.29 -0.50
C LYS A 160 14.55 -16.34 0.46
N TYR A 161 13.94 -17.52 0.52
CA TYR A 161 14.37 -18.63 1.39
C TYR A 161 15.28 -19.64 0.70
N VAL A 162 15.38 -19.56 -0.64
CA VAL A 162 16.22 -20.49 -1.42
C VAL A 162 17.66 -20.02 -1.35
N THR A 163 18.51 -20.91 -0.86
CA THR A 163 19.95 -20.67 -0.72
C THR A 163 20.74 -20.99 -1.97
N ASP A 164 20.26 -21.93 -2.79
CA ASP A 164 20.88 -22.28 -4.06
C ASP A 164 20.72 -21.15 -5.08
N PRO A 165 21.80 -20.58 -5.62
CA PRO A 165 21.73 -19.44 -6.52
C PRO A 165 21.04 -19.74 -7.86
N GLU A 166 21.20 -20.95 -8.40
CA GLU A 166 20.61 -21.34 -9.69
C GLU A 166 19.11 -21.53 -9.54
N VAL A 167 18.68 -22.26 -8.52
CA VAL A 167 17.27 -22.46 -8.21
C VAL A 167 16.59 -21.12 -7.91
N LYS A 168 17.25 -20.25 -7.14
CA LYS A 168 16.76 -18.90 -6.86
C LYS A 168 16.57 -18.09 -8.13
N LYS A 169 17.53 -18.13 -9.05
CA LYS A 169 17.47 -17.44 -10.33
C LYS A 169 16.30 -17.95 -11.19
N MET A 170 16.13 -19.27 -11.28
CA MET A 170 15.03 -19.89 -12.01
C MET A 170 13.67 -19.46 -11.45
N LEU A 171 13.51 -19.41 -10.13
CA LEU A 171 12.27 -18.98 -9.48
C LEU A 171 11.95 -17.50 -9.75
N LEU A 172 12.96 -16.64 -9.72
CA LEU A 172 12.81 -15.21 -10.02
C LEU A 172 12.46 -14.99 -11.50
N GLU A 173 13.06 -15.76 -12.40
CA GLU A 173 12.80 -15.65 -13.84
C GLU A 173 11.40 -16.15 -14.22
N LYS A 174 10.92 -17.22 -13.56
CA LYS A 174 9.55 -17.73 -13.72
C LYS A 174 8.48 -16.67 -13.45
N ASP A 175 8.70 -15.82 -12.47
CA ASP A 175 7.72 -14.82 -12.02
C ASP A 175 8.10 -13.38 -12.42
N LYS A 176 9.05 -13.22 -13.34
CA LYS A 176 9.57 -11.92 -13.81
C LYS A 176 8.49 -10.93 -14.23
N ASP A 177 7.44 -11.42 -14.87
CA ASP A 177 6.34 -10.59 -15.36
C ASP A 177 5.19 -10.44 -14.35
N LYS A 178 5.29 -11.10 -13.19
CA LYS A 178 4.29 -11.05 -12.13
C LYS A 178 4.68 -10.07 -11.05
N LYS A 179 3.96 -8.99 -10.95
CA LYS A 179 4.23 -7.94 -9.97
C LYS A 179 3.92 -8.42 -8.55
N GLY A 180 4.96 -8.52 -7.72
CA GLY A 180 4.84 -8.89 -6.30
C GLY A 180 5.03 -10.37 -6.01
N GLU A 181 5.23 -11.22 -7.03
CA GLU A 181 5.58 -12.63 -6.89
C GLU A 181 7.08 -12.83 -7.17
N ASN A 182 7.75 -13.61 -6.34
CA ASN A 182 9.16 -13.96 -6.49
C ASN A 182 9.35 -15.43 -6.08
N GLY A 183 9.17 -16.33 -7.03
CA GLY A 183 9.23 -17.77 -6.81
C GLY A 183 7.98 -18.30 -6.09
N SER A 184 6.81 -17.92 -6.58
CA SER A 184 5.52 -18.34 -6.02
C SER A 184 5.34 -19.87 -6.06
N ILE A 185 4.90 -20.45 -4.95
CA ILE A 185 4.41 -21.83 -4.86
C ILE A 185 2.88 -21.77 -4.84
N GLY A 186 2.26 -22.08 -5.97
CA GLY A 186 0.82 -22.02 -6.12
C GLY A 186 0.31 -20.63 -6.47
N THR A 187 -1.01 -20.47 -6.47
CA THR A 187 -1.70 -19.20 -6.67
C THR A 187 -2.17 -18.67 -5.31
N SER A 188 -2.38 -17.37 -5.21
CA SER A 188 -2.93 -16.72 -4.00
C SER A 188 -4.31 -17.25 -3.57
N ALA A 189 -4.91 -18.12 -4.36
CA ALA A 189 -6.19 -18.79 -4.09
C ALA A 189 -6.02 -20.24 -3.59
N THR A 190 -4.79 -20.72 -3.45
CA THR A 190 -4.52 -22.01 -2.80
C THR A 190 -4.35 -21.75 -1.30
#